data_26b9b21ec75a93981488e2b0aedc3bc5
#
_entry.id   26b9b21ec75a93981488e2b0aedc3bc5
#
_cell.length_a   1.000
_cell.length_b   1.000
_cell.length_c   1.000
_cell.angle_alpha   90.00
_cell.angle_beta   90.00
_cell.angle_gamma   90.00
#
_symmetry.space_group_name_H-M   'P 1'
#
loop_
_entity.id
_entity.type
_entity.pdbx_description
1 polymer ?
#
loop_
_entity_poly.entity_id
_entity_poly.type
_entity_poly.pdbx_seq_one_letter_code
_entity_poly.pdbx_strand_id
1 'polypeptide(L)'
;MSYTASEIDFIIKNKIEHGETVYNLATGDPNYPVPPRIIGGLSYAMNMGIHNYSPVAGYQSLRQKIYPSHPTCVIIGNGAKELINLAIQATKKDTEKNEYIVCGPTWSCYTDMIRNSGSIVRYVDLSDFTKILQKISNFVNSNTRAIVLNNPNNPTGKIYDPSTIRRLVDMAEKNNFYLIVDEVYEDFIYDKEKTSYMSAQMWPNTIVIKSFSKKYSLTGWRFGYAICGNSIIASKMINIKSNTIGPPNSLIQKAVEYNWDNIIDNRIIDYKARRDYLAESCGWKAPDAGLYFCVPVNDFDKTFKELTKHNIYILSGENYNMPGYARISFANTSLDDLKKIQPILATIS
;
A
#
# COMPACT_ATOMS: atom_id res chain seq x y z
N MET A 1 -8.10 -7.69 23.58
CA MET A 1 -7.52 -8.55 22.51
C MET A 1 -7.51 -7.78 21.21
N SER A 2 -6.36 -7.47 20.64
CA SER A 2 -6.33 -6.81 19.32
C SER A 2 -6.40 -7.88 18.22
N TYR A 3 -7.53 -7.95 17.52
CA TYR A 3 -7.66 -8.80 16.34
C TYR A 3 -6.76 -8.28 15.21
N THR A 4 -6.16 -9.19 14.46
CA THR A 4 -5.48 -8.87 13.20
C THR A 4 -6.49 -8.55 12.10
N ALA A 5 -6.03 -7.88 11.04
CA ALA A 5 -6.87 -7.61 9.87
C ALA A 5 -7.44 -8.89 9.24
N SER A 6 -6.67 -9.99 9.24
CA SER A 6 -7.09 -11.28 8.68
C SER A 6 -8.15 -11.97 9.53
N GLU A 7 -8.06 -11.89 10.85
CA GLU A 7 -9.08 -12.46 11.76
C GLU A 7 -10.40 -11.71 11.63
N ILE A 8 -10.36 -10.38 11.56
CA ILE A 8 -11.58 -9.59 11.33
C ILE A 8 -12.19 -9.88 9.96
N ASP A 9 -11.38 -9.98 8.92
CA ASP A 9 -11.86 -10.31 7.56
C ASP A 9 -12.57 -11.68 7.54
N PHE A 10 -12.02 -12.66 8.26
CA PHE A 10 -12.66 -13.97 8.41
C PHE A 10 -14.03 -13.87 9.12
N ILE A 11 -14.11 -13.12 10.23
CA ILE A 11 -15.38 -12.90 10.95
C ILE A 11 -16.42 -12.23 10.05
N ILE A 12 -16.02 -11.18 9.33
CA ILE A 12 -16.90 -10.43 8.42
C ILE A 12 -17.44 -11.33 7.32
N LYS A 13 -16.58 -12.09 6.64
CA LYS A 13 -16.98 -12.99 5.56
C LYS A 13 -17.96 -14.05 6.05
N ASN A 14 -17.69 -14.66 7.20
CA ASN A 14 -18.60 -15.65 7.80
C ASN A 14 -19.99 -15.06 8.06
N LYS A 15 -20.07 -13.84 8.63
CA LYS A 15 -21.35 -13.18 8.85
C LYS A 15 -22.12 -12.86 7.56
N ILE A 16 -21.41 -12.40 6.54
CA ILE A 16 -22.00 -12.12 5.22
C ILE A 16 -22.55 -13.41 4.58
N GLU A 17 -21.81 -14.52 4.68
CA GLU A 17 -22.25 -15.85 4.19
C GLU A 17 -23.51 -16.33 4.91
N HIS A 18 -23.73 -15.93 6.17
CA HIS A 18 -24.97 -16.21 6.92
C HIS A 18 -26.07 -15.15 6.70
N GLY A 19 -25.91 -14.24 5.75
CA GLY A 19 -26.92 -13.26 5.36
C GLY A 19 -27.00 -12.02 6.28
N GLU A 20 -26.02 -11.82 7.17
CA GLU A 20 -26.00 -10.64 8.03
C GLU A 20 -25.52 -9.39 7.28
N THR A 21 -26.14 -8.26 7.54
CA THR A 21 -25.63 -6.96 7.09
C THR A 21 -24.43 -6.56 7.96
N VAL A 22 -23.28 -6.32 7.35
CA VAL A 22 -22.03 -5.97 8.04
C VAL A 22 -21.45 -4.69 7.47
N TYR A 23 -21.02 -3.79 8.32
CA TYR A 23 -20.30 -2.56 7.95
C TYR A 23 -18.80 -2.77 8.16
N ASN A 24 -18.10 -3.04 7.05
CA ASN A 24 -16.67 -3.31 7.07
C ASN A 24 -15.85 -2.01 7.00
N LEU A 25 -15.51 -1.48 8.17
CA LEU A 25 -14.58 -0.35 8.32
C LEU A 25 -13.18 -0.82 8.79
N ALA A 26 -12.92 -2.13 8.77
CA ALA A 26 -11.64 -2.71 9.17
C ALA A 26 -10.68 -2.85 7.99
N THR A 27 -11.15 -3.40 6.86
CA THR A 27 -10.28 -3.70 5.72
C THR A 27 -10.20 -2.54 4.74
N GLY A 28 -9.02 -2.34 4.16
CA GLY A 28 -8.82 -1.35 3.08
C GLY A 28 -9.05 -1.97 1.71
N ASP A 29 -10.14 -2.70 1.55
CA ASP A 29 -10.51 -3.36 0.31
C ASP A 29 -11.57 -2.54 -0.43
N PRO A 30 -11.22 -1.84 -1.53
CA PRO A 30 -12.17 -1.03 -2.26
C PRO A 30 -13.30 -1.87 -2.87
N ASN A 31 -14.56 -1.45 -2.67
CA ASN A 31 -15.75 -2.19 -3.09
C ASN A 31 -16.34 -1.78 -4.45
N TYR A 32 -15.61 -0.97 -5.21
CA TYR A 32 -16.07 -0.59 -6.55
C TYR A 32 -15.92 -1.72 -7.56
N PRO A 33 -16.81 -1.78 -8.55
CA PRO A 33 -16.64 -2.72 -9.66
C PRO A 33 -15.32 -2.43 -10.39
N VAL A 34 -14.70 -3.48 -10.88
CA VAL A 34 -13.52 -3.36 -11.75
C VAL A 34 -13.89 -2.53 -12.98
N PRO A 35 -13.02 -1.60 -13.45
CA PRO A 35 -13.33 -0.81 -14.64
C PRO A 35 -13.69 -1.71 -15.84
N PRO A 36 -14.82 -1.43 -16.55
CA PRO A 36 -15.31 -2.28 -17.64
C PRO A 36 -14.26 -2.51 -18.74
N ARG A 37 -13.39 -1.53 -18.99
CA ARG A 37 -12.30 -1.69 -19.97
C ARG A 37 -11.28 -2.75 -19.55
N ILE A 38 -10.98 -2.89 -18.26
CA ILE A 38 -10.07 -3.96 -17.77
C ILE A 38 -10.75 -5.32 -17.94
N ILE A 39 -12.06 -5.43 -17.64
CA ILE A 39 -12.83 -6.66 -17.87
C ILE A 39 -12.83 -7.02 -19.36
N GLY A 40 -13.10 -6.04 -20.23
CA GLY A 40 -13.04 -6.25 -21.70
C GLY A 40 -11.65 -6.69 -22.17
N GLY A 41 -10.58 -6.09 -21.63
CA GLY A 41 -9.21 -6.50 -21.91
C GLY A 41 -8.89 -7.91 -21.45
N LEU A 42 -9.42 -8.35 -20.30
CA LEU A 42 -9.29 -9.72 -19.82
C LEU A 42 -10.00 -10.70 -20.77
N SER A 43 -11.24 -10.41 -21.13
CA SER A 43 -12.01 -11.24 -22.08
C SER A 43 -11.31 -11.34 -23.43
N TYR A 44 -10.75 -10.23 -23.93
CA TYR A 44 -9.96 -10.22 -25.15
C TYR A 44 -8.70 -11.09 -25.05
N ALA A 45 -7.95 -10.98 -23.95
CA ALA A 45 -6.75 -11.79 -23.72
C ALA A 45 -7.07 -13.30 -23.66
N MET A 46 -8.19 -13.67 -23.03
CA MET A 46 -8.66 -15.06 -23.00
C MET A 46 -8.99 -15.57 -24.42
N ASN A 47 -9.73 -14.78 -25.21
CA ASN A 47 -10.08 -15.13 -26.58
C ASN A 47 -8.86 -15.25 -27.52
N MET A 48 -7.80 -14.49 -27.23
CA MET A 48 -6.50 -14.58 -27.94
C MET A 48 -5.65 -15.78 -27.50
N GLY A 49 -6.15 -16.63 -26.61
CA GLY A 49 -5.44 -17.82 -26.14
C GLY A 49 -4.19 -17.53 -25.30
N ILE A 50 -4.18 -16.42 -24.56
CA ILE A 50 -3.07 -16.09 -23.64
C ILE A 50 -3.13 -17.01 -22.43
N HIS A 51 -2.32 -18.07 -22.39
CA HIS A 51 -2.29 -19.06 -21.31
C HIS A 51 -0.89 -19.54 -20.93
N ASN A 52 0.14 -19.15 -21.68
CA ASN A 52 1.52 -19.54 -21.42
C ASN A 52 2.18 -18.61 -20.37
N TYR A 53 3.32 -19.05 -19.87
CA TYR A 53 4.17 -18.21 -19.01
C TYR A 53 4.58 -16.92 -19.72
N SER A 54 4.46 -15.80 -19.03
CA SER A 54 5.10 -14.57 -19.42
C SER A 54 6.59 -14.57 -19.04
N PRO A 55 7.40 -13.64 -19.51
CA PRO A 55 8.71 -13.39 -18.94
C PRO A 55 8.62 -13.10 -17.43
N VAL A 56 9.61 -13.52 -16.65
CA VAL A 56 9.65 -13.34 -15.19
C VAL A 56 9.51 -11.87 -14.76
N ALA A 57 10.11 -10.97 -15.52
CA ALA A 57 9.98 -9.52 -15.30
C ALA A 57 8.61 -8.94 -15.72
N GLY A 58 7.77 -9.73 -16.40
CA GLY A 58 6.56 -9.29 -17.08
C GLY A 58 6.79 -8.96 -18.56
N TYR A 59 5.70 -8.81 -19.34
CA TYR A 59 5.78 -8.50 -20.76
C TYR A 59 6.52 -7.19 -21.00
N GLN A 60 7.44 -7.21 -21.97
CA GLN A 60 8.25 -6.04 -22.33
C GLN A 60 7.38 -4.88 -22.81
N SER A 61 6.34 -5.17 -23.58
CA SER A 61 5.39 -4.19 -24.10
C SER A 61 4.68 -3.42 -22.96
N LEU A 62 4.26 -4.12 -21.89
CA LEU A 62 3.68 -3.48 -20.72
C LEU A 62 4.72 -2.66 -19.94
N ARG A 63 5.90 -3.20 -19.73
CA ARG A 63 7.00 -2.50 -19.03
C ARG A 63 7.41 -1.22 -19.78
N GLN A 64 7.39 -1.26 -21.12
CA GLN A 64 7.62 -0.10 -21.98
C GLN A 64 6.55 0.98 -21.81
N LYS A 65 5.27 0.60 -21.62
CA LYS A 65 4.20 1.55 -21.33
C LYS A 65 4.34 2.18 -19.93
N ILE A 66 4.77 1.40 -18.95
CA ILE A 66 4.96 1.87 -17.57
C ILE A 66 6.12 2.87 -17.47
N TYR A 67 7.27 2.56 -18.07
CA TYR A 67 8.45 3.41 -18.03
C TYR A 67 9.19 3.37 -19.37
N PRO A 68 8.76 4.20 -20.33
CA PRO A 68 9.25 4.15 -21.71
C PRO A 68 10.76 4.28 -21.88
N SER A 69 11.40 5.16 -21.09
CA SER A 69 12.83 5.42 -21.19
C SER A 69 13.70 4.28 -20.62
N HIS A 70 13.20 3.54 -19.63
CA HIS A 70 13.97 2.48 -18.93
C HIS A 70 13.11 1.26 -18.60
N PRO A 71 12.55 0.55 -19.59
CA PRO A 71 11.67 -0.60 -19.33
C PRO A 71 12.37 -1.77 -18.61
N THR A 72 13.71 -1.85 -18.69
CA THR A 72 14.51 -2.85 -17.96
C THR A 72 14.51 -2.64 -16.45
N CYS A 73 14.17 -1.45 -15.99
CA CYS A 73 14.04 -1.10 -14.58
C CYS A 73 12.63 -1.41 -14.00
N VAL A 74 11.69 -1.90 -14.82
CA VAL A 74 10.34 -2.24 -14.39
C VAL A 74 10.20 -3.73 -14.16
N ILE A 75 9.54 -4.11 -13.07
CA ILE A 75 9.23 -5.51 -12.73
C ILE A 75 7.74 -5.61 -12.42
N ILE A 76 7.04 -6.49 -13.12
CA ILE A 76 5.65 -6.82 -12.82
C ILE A 76 5.61 -7.90 -11.72
N GLY A 77 4.71 -7.73 -10.75
CA GLY A 77 4.54 -8.66 -9.64
C GLY A 77 3.09 -8.97 -9.31
N ASN A 78 2.91 -9.99 -8.48
CA ASN A 78 1.60 -10.43 -7.98
C ASN A 78 1.13 -9.54 -6.81
N GLY A 79 1.04 -8.22 -7.07
CA GLY A 79 0.73 -7.18 -6.11
C GLY A 79 1.96 -6.63 -5.38
N ALA A 80 1.78 -5.51 -4.66
CA ALA A 80 2.86 -4.81 -3.97
C ALA A 80 3.60 -5.67 -2.93
N LYS A 81 2.88 -6.55 -2.20
CA LYS A 81 3.47 -7.39 -1.15
C LYS A 81 4.62 -8.25 -1.66
N GLU A 82 4.46 -8.90 -2.82
CA GLU A 82 5.54 -9.65 -3.47
C GLU A 82 6.73 -8.75 -3.78
N LEU A 83 6.47 -7.61 -4.41
CA LEU A 83 7.51 -6.68 -4.86
C LEU A 83 8.31 -6.07 -3.71
N ILE A 84 7.65 -5.76 -2.60
CA ILE A 84 8.31 -5.30 -1.36
C ILE A 84 9.22 -6.38 -0.81
N ASN A 85 8.73 -7.63 -0.73
CA ASN A 85 9.54 -8.74 -0.26
C ASN A 85 10.76 -8.99 -1.17
N LEU A 86 10.58 -8.93 -2.49
CA LEU A 86 11.68 -9.03 -3.45
C LEU A 86 12.70 -7.89 -3.28
N ALA A 87 12.23 -6.64 -3.06
CA ALA A 87 13.09 -5.50 -2.83
C ALA A 87 13.93 -5.66 -1.55
N ILE A 88 13.31 -6.12 -0.45
CA ILE A 88 14.01 -6.43 0.80
C ILE A 88 15.10 -7.48 0.54
N GLN A 89 14.78 -8.59 -0.11
CA GLN A 89 15.75 -9.64 -0.39
C GLN A 89 16.86 -9.18 -1.33
N ALA A 90 16.55 -8.41 -2.38
CA ALA A 90 17.53 -7.97 -3.37
C ALA A 90 18.52 -6.91 -2.84
N THR A 91 18.11 -6.16 -1.83
CA THR A 91 18.95 -5.12 -1.20
C THR A 91 19.89 -5.69 -0.12
N LYS A 92 19.74 -6.94 0.29
CA LYS A 92 20.68 -7.61 1.22
C LYS A 92 22.09 -7.66 0.63
N LYS A 93 23.06 -7.60 1.52
CA LYS A 93 24.46 -7.87 1.22
C LYS A 93 24.87 -9.20 1.87
N ASP A 94 25.89 -9.83 1.34
CA ASP A 94 26.48 -11.03 1.90
C ASP A 94 27.36 -10.68 3.11
N THR A 95 26.67 -10.33 4.21
CA THR A 95 27.26 -9.91 5.48
C THR A 95 26.41 -10.46 6.62
N GLU A 96 27.00 -10.60 7.82
CA GLU A 96 26.29 -11.10 9.00
C GLU A 96 25.10 -10.24 9.42
N LYS A 97 25.15 -8.92 9.17
CA LYS A 97 24.11 -7.99 9.60
C LYS A 97 23.53 -7.20 8.42
N ASN A 98 22.23 -7.31 8.23
CA ASN A 98 21.46 -6.50 7.31
C ASN A 98 20.36 -5.79 8.10
N GLU A 99 20.42 -4.47 8.18
CA GLU A 99 19.47 -3.64 8.94
C GLU A 99 18.57 -2.85 7.99
N TYR A 100 17.28 -2.81 8.32
CA TYR A 100 16.26 -2.06 7.58
C TYR A 100 15.57 -1.08 8.50
N ILE A 101 15.54 0.18 8.12
CA ILE A 101 14.82 1.23 8.84
C ILE A 101 13.39 1.24 8.33
N VAL A 102 12.42 1.03 9.23
CA VAL A 102 10.99 1.08 8.93
C VAL A 102 10.39 2.32 9.55
N CYS A 103 9.84 3.18 8.71
CA CYS A 103 9.21 4.42 9.11
C CYS A 103 7.75 4.19 9.53
N GLY A 104 7.47 4.34 10.80
CA GLY A 104 6.13 4.16 11.38
C GLY A 104 5.46 5.46 11.82
N PRO A 105 4.16 5.41 12.17
CA PRO A 105 3.30 4.22 12.13
C PRO A 105 3.10 3.70 10.71
N THR A 106 2.99 2.38 10.55
CA THR A 106 2.90 1.77 9.22
C THR A 106 2.39 0.33 9.27
N TRP A 107 2.11 -0.22 8.10
CA TRP A 107 1.66 -1.59 7.94
C TRP A 107 2.68 -2.60 8.49
N SER A 108 2.26 -3.45 9.43
CA SER A 108 3.12 -4.39 10.16
C SER A 108 3.86 -5.39 9.26
N CYS A 109 3.30 -5.73 8.11
CA CYS A 109 3.93 -6.71 7.20
C CYS A 109 5.34 -6.31 6.73
N TYR A 110 5.72 -5.03 6.75
CA TYR A 110 7.10 -4.65 6.41
C TYR A 110 8.08 -5.24 7.41
N THR A 111 7.77 -5.11 8.70
CA THR A 111 8.62 -5.66 9.76
C THR A 111 8.70 -7.18 9.70
N ASP A 112 7.59 -7.84 9.39
CA ASP A 112 7.54 -9.30 9.28
C ASP A 112 8.32 -9.80 8.07
N MET A 113 8.20 -9.16 6.90
CA MET A 113 9.00 -9.51 5.72
C MET A 113 10.50 -9.34 5.97
N ILE A 114 10.91 -8.28 6.67
CA ILE A 114 12.30 -8.04 7.03
C ILE A 114 12.81 -9.13 7.98
N ARG A 115 12.06 -9.43 9.05
CA ARG A 115 12.42 -10.50 10.00
C ARG A 115 12.49 -11.87 9.33
N ASN A 116 11.53 -12.20 8.48
CA ASN A 116 11.48 -13.46 7.73
C ASN A 116 12.64 -13.59 6.73
N SER A 117 13.22 -12.48 6.30
CA SER A 117 14.44 -12.48 5.48
C SER A 117 15.72 -12.72 6.29
N GLY A 118 15.64 -12.90 7.61
CA GLY A 118 16.78 -13.01 8.52
C GLY A 118 17.48 -11.65 8.77
N SER A 119 16.77 -10.54 8.55
CA SER A 119 17.32 -9.19 8.70
C SER A 119 16.79 -8.49 9.96
N ILE A 120 17.46 -7.44 10.38
CA ILE A 120 17.14 -6.67 11.59
C ILE A 120 16.25 -5.48 11.23
N VAL A 121 15.16 -5.31 11.97
CA VAL A 121 14.28 -4.14 11.88
C VAL A 121 14.77 -3.05 12.82
N ARG A 122 14.94 -1.84 12.29
CA ARG A 122 15.11 -0.59 13.04
C ARG A 122 13.84 0.25 12.84
N TYR A 123 12.94 0.18 13.80
CA TYR A 123 11.69 0.93 13.74
C TYR A 123 11.92 2.37 14.19
N VAL A 124 11.46 3.33 13.38
CA VAL A 124 11.53 4.78 13.67
C VAL A 124 10.13 5.34 13.76
N ASP A 125 9.75 5.79 14.94
CA ASP A 125 8.45 6.45 15.14
C ASP A 125 8.45 7.86 14.57
N LEU A 126 7.59 8.05 13.56
CA LEU A 126 7.35 9.32 12.88
C LEU A 126 5.89 9.80 13.06
N SER A 127 5.20 9.34 14.09
CA SER A 127 3.78 9.64 14.34
C SER A 127 3.45 11.14 14.38
N ASP A 128 4.38 11.96 14.86
CA ASP A 128 4.28 13.43 14.88
C ASP A 128 4.67 14.11 13.55
N PHE A 129 5.26 13.37 12.61
CA PHE A 129 5.77 13.88 11.33
C PHE A 129 6.72 15.09 11.48
N THR A 130 7.40 15.20 12.63
CA THR A 130 8.41 16.22 12.90
C THR A 130 9.81 15.61 12.90
N LYS A 131 10.82 16.44 12.56
CA LYS A 131 12.24 16.05 12.61
C LYS A 131 12.55 14.70 11.92
N ILE A 132 11.79 14.36 10.89
CA ILE A 132 11.83 13.07 10.19
C ILE A 132 13.27 12.66 9.85
N LEU A 133 14.00 13.55 9.18
CA LEU A 133 15.37 13.28 8.74
C LEU A 133 16.33 13.05 9.91
N GLN A 134 16.19 13.82 10.99
CA GLN A 134 17.00 13.66 12.19
C GLN A 134 16.70 12.32 12.87
N LYS A 135 15.42 11.98 13.04
CA LYS A 135 15.00 10.70 13.64
C LYS A 135 15.56 9.52 12.84
N ILE A 136 15.44 9.55 11.51
CA ILE A 136 15.95 8.49 10.65
C ILE A 136 17.47 8.41 10.69
N SER A 137 18.18 9.57 10.62
CA SER A 137 19.64 9.59 10.59
C SER A 137 20.29 8.98 11.83
N ASN A 138 19.62 9.00 12.98
CA ASN A 138 20.10 8.38 14.21
C ASN A 138 20.22 6.85 14.11
N PHE A 139 19.55 6.23 13.16
CA PHE A 139 19.55 4.76 12.94
C PHE A 139 20.40 4.33 11.74
N VAL A 140 20.86 5.29 10.92
CA VAL A 140 21.69 4.99 9.75
C VAL A 140 23.11 4.60 10.20
N ASN A 141 23.58 3.45 9.71
CA ASN A 141 24.93 2.92 9.96
C ASN A 141 25.41 2.05 8.78
N SER A 142 26.60 1.49 8.87
CA SER A 142 27.21 0.66 7.81
C SER A 142 26.43 -0.64 7.51
N ASN A 143 25.56 -1.09 8.41
CA ASN A 143 24.69 -2.25 8.21
C ASN A 143 23.36 -1.91 7.57
N THR A 144 23.00 -0.61 7.44
CA THR A 144 21.76 -0.17 6.81
C THR A 144 21.73 -0.59 5.34
N ARG A 145 20.66 -1.29 4.93
CA ARG A 145 20.43 -1.76 3.55
C ARG A 145 19.33 -0.98 2.84
N ALA A 146 18.29 -0.65 3.58
CA ALA A 146 17.25 0.22 3.05
C ALA A 146 16.46 0.93 4.16
N ILE A 147 15.83 2.04 3.76
CA ILE A 147 14.69 2.65 4.46
C ILE A 147 13.42 2.17 3.74
N VAL A 148 12.42 1.70 4.48
CA VAL A 148 11.09 1.35 3.97
C VAL A 148 10.11 2.44 4.37
N LEU A 149 9.52 3.08 3.36
CA LEU A 149 8.61 4.20 3.50
C LEU A 149 7.29 3.90 2.78
N ASN A 150 6.16 4.18 3.40
CA ASN A 150 4.85 4.15 2.74
C ASN A 150 4.35 5.58 2.52
N ASN A 151 4.18 5.99 1.26
CA ASN A 151 3.82 7.35 0.87
C ASN A 151 2.85 7.36 -0.31
N PRO A 152 1.58 7.76 -0.14
CA PRO A 152 0.92 8.16 1.10
C PRO A 152 0.85 7.04 2.16
N ASN A 153 0.84 7.43 3.43
CA ASN A 153 1.02 6.51 4.55
C ASN A 153 -0.29 5.81 4.97
N ASN A 154 -0.24 4.50 5.16
CA ASN A 154 -1.23 3.72 5.89
C ASN A 154 -0.67 3.42 7.29
N PRO A 155 -1.33 3.86 8.39
CA PRO A 155 -2.75 4.20 8.45
C PRO A 155 -3.09 5.71 8.42
N THR A 156 -2.10 6.61 8.53
CA THR A 156 -2.32 8.02 8.89
C THR A 156 -2.88 8.89 7.76
N GLY A 157 -2.78 8.44 6.51
CA GLY A 157 -3.11 9.24 5.34
C GLY A 157 -2.18 10.43 5.09
N LYS A 158 -1.08 10.54 5.84
CA LYS A 158 -0.09 11.59 5.66
C LYS A 158 0.72 11.40 4.40
N ILE A 159 1.14 12.52 3.81
CA ILE A 159 2.04 12.58 2.68
C ILE A 159 3.35 13.20 3.17
N TYR A 160 4.46 12.58 2.82
CA TYR A 160 5.78 13.16 3.11
C TYR A 160 6.03 14.32 2.15
N ASP A 161 6.54 15.41 2.71
CA ASP A 161 6.93 16.58 1.92
C ASP A 161 7.97 16.21 0.85
N PRO A 162 7.85 16.69 -0.40
CA PRO A 162 8.80 16.40 -1.48
C PRO A 162 10.25 16.69 -1.14
N SER A 163 10.52 17.77 -0.39
CA SER A 163 11.87 18.10 0.05
C SER A 163 12.43 17.08 1.04
N THR A 164 11.57 16.53 1.89
CA THR A 164 11.94 15.43 2.82
C THR A 164 12.32 14.18 2.04
N ILE A 165 11.50 13.79 1.05
CA ILE A 165 11.79 12.63 0.16
C ILE A 165 13.13 12.85 -0.55
N ARG A 166 13.36 14.03 -1.13
CA ARG A 166 14.62 14.34 -1.81
C ARG A 166 15.82 14.16 -0.88
N ARG A 167 15.75 14.67 0.33
CA ARG A 167 16.84 14.53 1.33
C ARG A 167 17.03 13.09 1.80
N LEU A 168 15.98 12.26 1.83
CA LEU A 168 16.11 10.81 2.10
C LEU A 168 16.82 10.10 0.95
N VAL A 169 16.55 10.48 -0.29
CA VAL A 169 17.28 9.98 -1.47
C VAL A 169 18.76 10.35 -1.38
N ASP A 170 19.08 11.62 -1.12
CA ASP A 170 20.47 12.10 -0.97
C ASP A 170 21.19 11.35 0.15
N MET A 171 20.48 11.07 1.26
CA MET A 171 21.01 10.26 2.38
C MET A 171 21.28 8.81 1.93
N ALA A 172 20.38 8.21 1.16
CA ALA A 172 20.51 6.84 0.64
C ALA A 172 21.73 6.74 -0.31
N GLU A 173 21.88 7.69 -1.22
CA GLU A 173 23.03 7.75 -2.14
C GLU A 173 24.35 7.93 -1.40
N LYS A 174 24.41 8.90 -0.47
CA LYS A 174 25.62 9.20 0.30
C LYS A 174 26.08 8.01 1.16
N ASN A 175 25.17 7.22 1.69
CA ASN A 175 25.47 6.12 2.62
C ASN A 175 25.35 4.73 1.96
N ASN A 176 25.13 4.67 0.64
CA ASN A 176 25.06 3.43 -0.15
C ASN A 176 24.05 2.40 0.37
N PHE A 177 22.83 2.86 0.65
CA PHE A 177 21.66 2.03 0.94
C PHE A 177 20.49 2.40 0.00
N TYR A 178 19.38 1.67 0.06
CA TYR A 178 18.22 1.91 -0.81
C TYR A 178 17.08 2.62 -0.07
N LEU A 179 16.26 3.36 -0.81
CA LEU A 179 14.95 3.84 -0.38
C LEU A 179 13.87 3.02 -1.09
N ILE A 180 13.15 2.19 -0.34
CA ILE A 180 12.00 1.40 -0.82
C ILE A 180 10.75 2.19 -0.48
N VAL A 181 10.01 2.65 -1.49
CA VAL A 181 8.81 3.46 -1.33
C VAL A 181 7.59 2.69 -1.82
N ASP A 182 6.66 2.44 -0.92
CA ASP A 182 5.37 1.86 -1.24
C ASP A 182 4.35 2.98 -1.52
N GLU A 183 3.98 3.15 -2.79
CA GLU A 183 3.07 4.18 -3.30
C GLU A 183 1.68 3.63 -3.67
N VAL A 184 1.21 2.57 -3.03
CA VAL A 184 -0.09 1.94 -3.37
C VAL A 184 -1.31 2.85 -3.18
N TYR A 185 -1.15 3.98 -2.50
CA TYR A 185 -2.21 4.98 -2.26
C TYR A 185 -2.02 6.28 -3.04
N GLU A 186 -1.11 6.36 -4.01
CA GLU A 186 -0.83 7.60 -4.76
C GLU A 186 -2.07 8.17 -5.49
N ASP A 187 -2.96 7.30 -5.94
CA ASP A 187 -4.19 7.69 -6.64
C ASP A 187 -5.29 8.21 -5.68
N PHE A 188 -5.06 8.16 -4.37
CA PHE A 188 -5.98 8.61 -3.33
C PHE A 188 -5.48 9.87 -2.60
N ILE A 189 -4.83 10.77 -3.32
CA ILE A 189 -4.45 12.08 -2.82
C ILE A 189 -5.60 13.03 -3.09
N TYR A 190 -6.20 13.57 -2.01
CA TYR A 190 -7.42 14.38 -2.08
C TYR A 190 -7.18 15.85 -2.39
N ASP A 191 -5.97 16.33 -2.12
CA ASP A 191 -5.52 17.66 -2.46
C ASP A 191 -4.56 17.58 -3.65
N LYS A 192 -4.96 18.20 -4.76
CA LYS A 192 -4.19 18.15 -6.02
C LYS A 192 -2.82 18.84 -5.93
N GLU A 193 -2.62 19.72 -4.96
CA GLU A 193 -1.33 20.37 -4.73
C GLU A 193 -0.33 19.42 -4.02
N LYS A 194 -0.82 18.40 -3.33
CA LYS A 194 -0.01 17.38 -2.66
C LYS A 194 0.13 16.15 -3.56
N THR A 195 1.19 16.07 -4.34
CA THR A 195 1.48 14.90 -5.17
C THR A 195 2.55 14.02 -4.53
N SER A 196 2.52 12.71 -4.82
CA SER A 196 3.65 11.84 -4.47
C SER A 196 4.86 12.23 -5.32
N TYR A 197 5.96 12.55 -4.64
CA TYR A 197 7.16 13.04 -5.31
C TYR A 197 7.87 11.96 -6.12
N MET A 198 7.83 10.72 -5.65
CA MET A 198 8.55 9.61 -6.27
C MET A 198 7.99 9.21 -7.64
N SER A 199 6.70 9.45 -7.90
CA SER A 199 6.08 9.17 -9.20
C SER A 199 6.72 9.96 -10.36
N ALA A 200 7.33 11.11 -10.08
CA ALA A 200 7.87 12.01 -11.10
C ALA A 200 9.36 11.79 -11.41
N GLN A 201 10.13 11.18 -10.48
CA GLN A 201 11.58 11.06 -10.65
C GLN A 201 12.11 9.76 -10.05
N MET A 202 13.05 9.12 -10.77
CA MET A 202 13.75 7.91 -10.33
C MET A 202 15.23 8.23 -10.06
N TRP A 203 15.72 7.78 -8.89
CA TRP A 203 17.11 7.91 -8.49
C TRP A 203 17.78 6.53 -8.38
N PRO A 204 19.11 6.44 -8.55
CA PRO A 204 19.81 5.15 -8.60
C PRO A 204 19.52 4.22 -7.43
N ASN A 205 19.38 4.76 -6.22
CA ASN A 205 19.17 3.96 -5.02
C ASN A 205 17.71 3.95 -4.55
N THR A 206 16.75 3.99 -5.48
CA THR A 206 15.32 3.92 -5.16
C THR A 206 14.65 2.67 -5.74
N ILE A 207 13.64 2.17 -5.05
CA ILE A 207 12.71 1.14 -5.53
C ILE A 207 11.31 1.62 -5.19
N VAL A 208 10.55 2.04 -6.20
CA VAL A 208 9.17 2.52 -6.05
C VAL A 208 8.21 1.40 -6.40
N ILE A 209 7.27 1.13 -5.52
CA ILE A 209 6.32 0.02 -5.66
C ILE A 209 4.90 0.57 -5.78
N LYS A 210 4.20 0.12 -6.80
CA LYS A 210 2.85 0.54 -7.14
C LYS A 210 1.92 -0.66 -7.31
N SER A 211 0.63 -0.45 -7.12
CA SER A 211 -0.34 -1.53 -7.21
C SER A 211 -1.67 -1.08 -7.77
N PHE A 212 -2.29 -1.94 -8.55
CA PHE A 212 -3.66 -1.74 -9.03
C PHE A 212 -4.72 -2.25 -8.03
N SER A 213 -4.27 -2.92 -6.96
CA SER A 213 -5.16 -3.44 -5.93
C SER A 213 -6.11 -2.39 -5.37
N LYS A 214 -5.59 -1.19 -5.07
CA LYS A 214 -6.40 -0.10 -4.52
C LYS A 214 -7.02 0.74 -5.62
N LYS A 215 -6.20 1.18 -6.57
CA LYS A 215 -6.61 2.03 -7.69
C LYS A 215 -7.84 1.50 -8.44
N TYR A 216 -7.86 0.24 -8.81
CA TYR A 216 -8.90 -0.34 -9.66
C TYR A 216 -9.73 -1.44 -8.97
N SER A 217 -9.67 -1.53 -7.63
CA SER A 217 -10.34 -2.59 -6.86
C SER A 217 -9.94 -4.00 -7.31
N LEU A 218 -8.67 -4.18 -7.67
CA LEU A 218 -8.11 -5.45 -8.15
C LEU A 218 -7.38 -6.21 -7.05
N THR A 219 -7.84 -6.12 -5.80
CA THR A 219 -7.15 -6.74 -4.66
C THR A 219 -6.99 -8.25 -4.83
N GLY A 220 -8.02 -8.92 -5.33
CA GLY A 220 -8.02 -10.36 -5.63
C GLY A 220 -7.26 -10.74 -6.91
N TRP A 221 -7.04 -9.80 -7.84
CA TRP A 221 -6.36 -10.09 -9.10
C TRP A 221 -4.82 -10.12 -8.97
N ARG A 222 -4.29 -9.60 -7.88
CA ARG A 222 -2.87 -9.66 -7.56
C ARG A 222 -1.98 -9.01 -8.63
N PHE A 223 -2.13 -7.71 -8.88
CA PHE A 223 -1.35 -6.99 -9.87
C PHE A 223 -0.69 -5.74 -9.31
N GLY A 224 0.61 -5.58 -9.60
CA GLY A 224 1.41 -4.42 -9.24
C GLY A 224 2.71 -4.41 -10.02
N TYR A 225 3.48 -3.34 -9.84
CA TYR A 225 4.80 -3.22 -10.46
C TYR A 225 5.75 -2.44 -9.57
N ALA A 226 7.04 -2.72 -9.74
CA ALA A 226 8.13 -1.94 -9.16
C ALA A 226 8.89 -1.21 -10.26
N ILE A 227 9.32 0.01 -9.97
CA ILE A 227 10.26 0.77 -10.78
C ILE A 227 11.54 0.91 -9.96
N CYS A 228 12.62 0.35 -10.45
CA CYS A 228 13.93 0.38 -9.82
C CYS A 228 14.76 1.55 -10.37
N GLY A 229 15.52 2.22 -9.53
CA GLY A 229 16.37 3.34 -9.94
C GLY A 229 17.55 2.93 -10.83
N ASN A 230 17.89 1.64 -10.86
CA ASN A 230 18.92 1.10 -11.77
C ASN A 230 18.62 -0.36 -12.17
N SER A 231 19.21 -0.80 -13.27
CA SER A 231 19.02 -2.14 -13.82
C SER A 231 19.69 -3.26 -12.99
N ILE A 232 20.68 -2.94 -12.17
CA ILE A 232 21.40 -3.94 -11.34
C ILE A 232 20.45 -4.46 -10.27
N ILE A 233 19.78 -3.57 -9.53
CA ILE A 233 18.82 -3.99 -8.50
C ILE A 233 17.59 -4.65 -9.13
N ALA A 234 17.13 -4.15 -10.30
CA ALA A 234 16.04 -4.80 -11.03
C ALA A 234 16.42 -6.24 -11.42
N SER A 235 17.63 -6.48 -11.93
CA SER A 235 18.10 -7.81 -12.28
C SER A 235 18.21 -8.75 -11.07
N LYS A 236 18.64 -8.24 -9.90
CA LYS A 236 18.64 -9.02 -8.66
C LYS A 236 17.22 -9.43 -8.24
N MET A 237 16.27 -8.51 -8.27
CA MET A 237 14.87 -8.81 -7.96
C MET A 237 14.28 -9.85 -8.92
N ILE A 238 14.56 -9.73 -10.23
CA ILE A 238 14.13 -10.69 -11.25
C ILE A 238 14.73 -12.07 -11.01
N ASN A 239 16.01 -12.15 -10.66
CA ASN A 239 16.67 -13.41 -10.36
C ASN A 239 16.05 -14.11 -9.13
N ILE A 240 15.80 -13.37 -8.04
CA ILE A 240 15.13 -13.90 -6.86
C ILE A 240 13.72 -14.38 -7.23
N LYS A 241 12.96 -13.56 -7.98
CA LYS A 241 11.62 -13.89 -8.45
C LYS A 241 11.60 -15.17 -9.28
N SER A 242 12.56 -15.35 -10.18
CA SER A 242 12.70 -16.55 -11.03
C SER A 242 12.83 -17.85 -10.21
N ASN A 243 13.52 -17.77 -9.07
CA ASN A 243 13.81 -18.93 -8.21
C ASN A 243 12.81 -19.13 -7.07
N THR A 244 11.82 -18.25 -6.91
CA THR A 244 10.86 -18.30 -5.80
C THR A 244 9.41 -18.35 -6.25
N ILE A 245 8.96 -17.38 -7.07
CA ILE A 245 7.56 -17.17 -7.39
C ILE A 245 7.28 -17.43 -8.88
N GLY A 246 8.27 -17.18 -9.75
CA GLY A 246 8.13 -17.28 -11.18
C GLY A 246 7.42 -16.09 -11.85
N PRO A 247 6.94 -16.26 -13.10
CA PRO A 247 6.30 -15.21 -13.88
C PRO A 247 5.00 -14.69 -13.25
N PRO A 248 4.65 -13.41 -13.46
CA PRO A 248 3.35 -12.90 -13.07
C PRO A 248 2.24 -13.37 -14.03
N ASN A 249 0.98 -13.28 -13.59
CA ASN A 249 -0.17 -13.73 -14.36
C ASN A 249 -0.25 -13.06 -15.74
N SER A 250 -0.24 -13.87 -16.80
CA SER A 250 -0.19 -13.41 -18.19
C SER A 250 -1.46 -12.68 -18.64
N LEU A 251 -2.64 -13.18 -18.24
CA LEU A 251 -3.93 -12.61 -18.64
C LEU A 251 -4.11 -11.21 -18.05
N ILE A 252 -3.79 -11.04 -16.77
CA ILE A 252 -3.96 -9.75 -16.08
C ILE A 252 -3.02 -8.70 -16.68
N GLN A 253 -1.77 -9.08 -16.99
CA GLN A 253 -0.84 -8.19 -17.65
C GLN A 253 -1.41 -7.69 -18.98
N LYS A 254 -1.96 -8.58 -19.81
CA LYS A 254 -2.54 -8.20 -21.10
C LYS A 254 -3.82 -7.38 -20.94
N ALA A 255 -4.68 -7.72 -20.01
CA ALA A 255 -5.89 -6.94 -19.70
C ALA A 255 -5.55 -5.48 -19.36
N VAL A 256 -4.52 -5.26 -18.55
CA VAL A 256 -4.02 -3.94 -18.17
C VAL A 256 -3.31 -3.26 -19.33
N GLU A 257 -2.45 -3.97 -20.06
CA GLU A 257 -1.68 -3.45 -21.19
C GLU A 257 -2.56 -2.88 -22.29
N TYR A 258 -3.63 -3.60 -22.67
CA TYR A 258 -4.54 -3.16 -23.74
C TYR A 258 -5.29 -1.87 -23.39
N ASN A 259 -5.41 -1.57 -22.12
CA ASN A 259 -6.19 -0.42 -21.64
C ASN A 259 -5.35 0.64 -20.90
N TRP A 260 -4.02 0.49 -20.88
CA TRP A 260 -3.12 1.32 -20.07
C TRP A 260 -3.42 2.83 -20.15
N ASP A 261 -3.57 3.35 -21.38
CA ASP A 261 -3.76 4.78 -21.64
C ASP A 261 -5.23 5.25 -21.52
N ASN A 262 -6.16 4.32 -21.31
CA ASN A 262 -7.60 4.56 -21.44
C ASN A 262 -8.43 4.20 -20.19
N ILE A 263 -7.78 3.91 -19.07
CA ILE A 263 -8.49 3.59 -17.84
C ILE A 263 -8.82 4.90 -17.13
N ILE A 264 -10.06 5.38 -17.34
CA ILE A 264 -10.59 6.54 -16.63
C ILE A 264 -11.14 6.07 -15.28
N ASP A 265 -10.75 6.75 -14.21
CA ASP A 265 -11.19 6.45 -12.86
C ASP A 265 -11.59 7.72 -12.10
N ASN A 266 -12.89 7.87 -11.85
CA ASN A 266 -13.45 9.01 -11.12
C ASN A 266 -13.79 8.66 -9.66
N ARG A 267 -13.41 7.47 -9.17
CA ARG A 267 -13.75 6.99 -7.82
C ARG A 267 -13.16 7.85 -6.71
N ILE A 268 -12.09 8.57 -7.00
CA ILE A 268 -11.52 9.54 -6.06
C ILE A 268 -12.54 10.57 -5.58
N ILE A 269 -13.51 10.95 -6.44
CA ILE A 269 -14.55 11.91 -6.11
C ILE A 269 -15.45 11.35 -5.01
N ASP A 270 -15.87 10.09 -5.14
CA ASP A 270 -16.72 9.45 -4.15
C ASP A 270 -15.94 9.16 -2.84
N TYR A 271 -14.69 8.68 -2.92
CA TYR A 271 -13.86 8.51 -1.72
C TYR A 271 -13.64 9.84 -0.99
N LYS A 272 -13.48 10.94 -1.74
CA LYS A 272 -13.40 12.28 -1.16
C LYS A 272 -14.70 12.63 -0.43
N ALA A 273 -15.86 12.35 -1.04
CA ALA A 273 -17.15 12.61 -0.41
C ALA A 273 -17.36 11.79 0.89
N ARG A 274 -16.95 10.51 0.91
CA ARG A 274 -16.99 9.67 2.12
C ARG A 274 -16.08 10.24 3.22
N ARG A 275 -14.84 10.60 2.85
CA ARG A 275 -13.88 11.22 3.75
C ARG A 275 -14.43 12.52 4.36
N ASP A 276 -14.86 13.44 3.50
CA ASP A 276 -15.33 14.77 3.92
C ASP A 276 -16.57 14.64 4.81
N TYR A 277 -17.51 13.77 4.46
CA TYR A 277 -18.68 13.49 5.27
C TYR A 277 -18.31 12.98 6.68
N LEU A 278 -17.43 11.98 6.79
CA LEU A 278 -17.01 11.45 8.10
C LEU A 278 -16.22 12.49 8.91
N ALA A 279 -15.36 13.26 8.26
CA ALA A 279 -14.60 14.31 8.93
C ALA A 279 -15.54 15.37 9.54
N GLU A 280 -16.52 15.83 8.79
CA GLU A 280 -17.49 16.84 9.23
C GLU A 280 -18.46 16.30 10.28
N SER A 281 -19.09 15.15 10.01
CA SER A 281 -20.17 14.63 10.84
C SER A 281 -19.70 13.95 12.13
N CYS A 282 -18.47 13.45 12.19
CA CYS A 282 -17.87 12.83 13.38
C CYS A 282 -16.83 13.74 14.06
N GLY A 283 -16.48 14.89 13.48
CA GLY A 283 -15.46 15.78 14.00
C GLY A 283 -14.04 15.22 13.89
N TRP A 284 -13.79 14.26 13.00
CA TRP A 284 -12.49 13.62 12.84
C TRP A 284 -11.57 14.42 11.91
N LYS A 285 -10.27 14.35 12.21
CA LYS A 285 -9.28 14.98 11.33
C LYS A 285 -9.20 14.25 10.00
N ALA A 286 -9.56 14.93 8.91
CA ALA A 286 -9.49 14.36 7.56
C ALA A 286 -8.05 13.96 7.18
N PRO A 287 -7.85 12.75 6.62
CA PRO A 287 -6.56 12.36 6.06
C PRO A 287 -6.26 13.15 4.77
N ASP A 288 -4.98 13.45 4.51
CA ASP A 288 -4.55 14.09 3.25
C ASP A 288 -4.73 13.14 2.05
N ALA A 289 -4.55 11.84 2.30
CA ALA A 289 -4.62 10.79 1.29
C ALA A 289 -5.02 9.42 1.88
N GLY A 290 -5.14 8.40 1.03
CA GLY A 290 -5.45 7.03 1.42
C GLY A 290 -6.93 6.80 1.71
N LEU A 291 -7.23 5.73 2.42
CA LEU A 291 -8.59 5.20 2.59
C LEU A 291 -8.97 5.04 4.08
N TYR A 292 -8.27 5.75 4.98
CA TYR A 292 -8.37 5.52 6.42
C TYR A 292 -8.40 6.79 7.24
N PHE A 293 -9.19 6.76 8.31
CA PHE A 293 -9.02 7.65 9.45
C PHE A 293 -8.22 6.95 10.55
N CYS A 294 -7.39 7.71 11.26
CA CYS A 294 -6.83 7.34 12.54
C CYS A 294 -7.52 8.18 13.62
N VAL A 295 -8.36 7.55 14.41
CA VAL A 295 -9.16 8.21 15.43
C VAL A 295 -8.63 7.83 16.82
N PRO A 296 -8.33 8.80 17.69
CA PRO A 296 -7.97 8.51 19.06
C PRO A 296 -9.10 7.73 19.76
N VAL A 297 -8.75 6.74 20.58
CA VAL A 297 -9.71 5.98 21.39
C VAL A 297 -9.15 5.74 22.78
N ASN A 298 -9.96 6.01 23.81
CA ASN A 298 -9.55 5.82 25.19
C ASN A 298 -9.41 4.33 25.57
N ASP A 299 -10.32 3.50 25.06
CA ASP A 299 -10.37 2.05 25.29
C ASP A 299 -10.86 1.36 24.01
N PHE A 300 -9.91 0.80 23.26
CA PHE A 300 -10.24 0.14 22.00
C PHE A 300 -11.13 -1.09 22.19
N ASP A 301 -10.87 -1.92 23.21
CA ASP A 301 -11.63 -3.15 23.42
C ASP A 301 -13.10 -2.85 23.74
N LYS A 302 -13.35 -1.84 24.57
CA LYS A 302 -14.70 -1.37 24.86
C LYS A 302 -15.38 -0.80 23.62
N THR A 303 -14.69 0.07 22.88
CA THR A 303 -15.20 0.66 21.64
C THR A 303 -15.52 -0.41 20.61
N PHE A 304 -14.61 -1.35 20.39
CA PHE A 304 -14.79 -2.45 19.42
C PHE A 304 -16.00 -3.32 19.80
N LYS A 305 -16.12 -3.69 21.08
CA LYS A 305 -17.26 -4.48 21.60
C LYS A 305 -18.59 -3.76 21.40
N GLU A 306 -18.63 -2.45 21.56
CA GLU A 306 -19.86 -1.67 21.33
C GLU A 306 -20.21 -1.63 19.85
N LEU A 307 -19.25 -1.34 18.97
CA LEU A 307 -19.46 -1.29 17.53
C LEU A 307 -19.91 -2.64 16.95
N THR A 308 -19.36 -3.75 17.44
CA THR A 308 -19.71 -5.09 16.94
C THR A 308 -21.15 -5.50 17.26
N LYS A 309 -21.82 -4.91 18.28
CA LYS A 309 -23.25 -5.09 18.49
C LYS A 309 -24.10 -4.58 17.32
N HIS A 310 -23.56 -3.65 16.56
CA HIS A 310 -24.16 -3.06 15.36
C HIS A 310 -23.57 -3.60 14.05
N ASN A 311 -22.83 -4.72 14.11
CA ASN A 311 -22.09 -5.31 12.97
C ASN A 311 -21.10 -4.32 12.32
N ILE A 312 -20.53 -3.38 13.07
CA ILE A 312 -19.52 -2.42 12.62
C ILE A 312 -18.14 -2.93 13.07
N TYR A 313 -17.20 -3.08 12.14
CA TYR A 313 -15.87 -3.62 12.40
C TYR A 313 -14.79 -2.61 12.03
N ILE A 314 -13.88 -2.34 12.96
CA ILE A 314 -12.71 -1.44 12.83
C ILE A 314 -11.44 -2.17 13.23
N LEU A 315 -10.27 -1.58 13.01
CA LEU A 315 -8.99 -2.15 13.45
C LEU A 315 -8.31 -1.31 14.53
N SER A 316 -7.65 -2.00 15.47
CA SER A 316 -6.78 -1.34 16.44
C SER A 316 -5.57 -0.71 15.77
N GLY A 317 -5.21 0.49 16.22
CA GLY A 317 -3.98 1.15 15.83
C GLY A 317 -2.72 0.39 16.24
N GLU A 318 -2.80 -0.52 17.22
CA GLU A 318 -1.71 -1.41 17.60
C GLU A 318 -1.17 -2.24 16.43
N ASN A 319 -2.05 -2.63 15.48
CA ASN A 319 -1.66 -3.30 14.23
C ASN A 319 -0.71 -2.46 13.36
N TYR A 320 -0.53 -1.18 13.68
CA TYR A 320 0.26 -0.20 12.95
C TYR A 320 1.32 0.47 13.82
N ASN A 321 1.57 -0.05 15.04
CA ASN A 321 2.37 0.58 16.09
C ASN A 321 1.86 1.99 16.46
N MET A 322 0.53 2.15 16.60
CA MET A 322 -0.16 3.38 16.95
C MET A 322 -1.17 3.11 18.09
N PRO A 323 -0.68 2.77 19.30
CA PRO A 323 -1.55 2.48 20.44
C PRO A 323 -2.39 3.71 20.82
N GLY A 324 -3.60 3.49 21.35
CA GLY A 324 -4.54 4.55 21.66
C GLY A 324 -5.30 5.13 20.47
N TYR A 325 -5.22 4.45 19.31
CA TYR A 325 -5.94 4.83 18.10
C TYR A 325 -6.74 3.65 17.53
N ALA A 326 -7.81 3.98 16.80
CA ALA A 326 -8.49 3.07 15.91
C ALA A 326 -8.21 3.48 14.46
N ARG A 327 -7.98 2.51 13.57
CA ARG A 327 -8.00 2.72 12.13
C ARG A 327 -9.38 2.41 11.59
N ILE A 328 -10.00 3.37 10.93
CA ILE A 328 -11.34 3.29 10.35
C ILE A 328 -11.23 3.45 8.84
N SER A 329 -11.55 2.40 8.10
CA SER A 329 -11.54 2.39 6.63
C SER A 329 -12.86 2.91 6.09
N PHE A 330 -12.82 3.79 5.09
CA PHE A 330 -13.99 4.17 4.29
C PHE A 330 -13.96 3.58 2.87
N ALA A 331 -13.10 2.58 2.65
CA ALA A 331 -12.91 1.96 1.34
C ALA A 331 -14.10 1.09 0.90
N ASN A 332 -14.68 0.33 1.84
CA ASN A 332 -15.62 -0.76 1.56
C ASN A 332 -17.09 -0.38 1.82
N THR A 333 -17.34 0.69 2.54
CA THR A 333 -18.70 1.09 2.95
C THR A 333 -19.19 2.25 2.10
N SER A 334 -20.40 2.15 1.52
CA SER A 334 -20.99 3.21 0.71
C SER A 334 -21.26 4.48 1.53
N LEU A 335 -21.35 5.64 0.85
CA LEU A 335 -21.70 6.89 1.54
C LEU A 335 -23.05 6.80 2.25
N ASP A 336 -24.03 6.11 1.66
CA ASP A 336 -25.35 5.95 2.25
C ASP A 336 -25.34 5.06 3.49
N ASP A 337 -24.52 4.01 3.49
CA ASP A 337 -24.34 3.17 4.67
C ASP A 337 -23.53 3.89 5.75
N LEU A 338 -22.52 4.70 5.38
CA LEU A 338 -21.82 5.56 6.33
C LEU A 338 -22.77 6.55 7.01
N LYS A 339 -23.74 7.13 6.27
CA LYS A 339 -24.79 7.99 6.87
C LYS A 339 -25.67 7.25 7.86
N LYS A 340 -26.03 5.99 7.60
CA LYS A 340 -26.84 5.16 8.51
C LYS A 340 -26.15 4.91 9.84
N ILE A 341 -24.84 4.60 9.81
CA ILE A 341 -24.05 4.23 11.02
C ILE A 341 -23.36 5.44 11.67
N GLN A 342 -23.40 6.61 11.06
CA GLN A 342 -22.71 7.81 11.55
C GLN A 342 -23.07 8.17 13.02
N PRO A 343 -24.33 8.07 13.49
CA PRO A 343 -24.63 8.39 14.89
C PRO A 343 -23.87 7.48 15.89
N ILE A 344 -23.57 6.25 15.48
CA ILE A 344 -22.79 5.31 16.28
C ILE A 344 -21.29 5.65 16.17
N LEU A 345 -20.81 5.96 14.94
CA LEU A 345 -19.41 6.32 14.72
C LEU A 345 -19.01 7.60 15.46
N ALA A 346 -19.92 8.57 15.57
CA ALA A 346 -19.67 9.83 16.28
C ALA A 346 -19.45 9.64 17.79
N THR A 347 -19.74 8.46 18.34
CA THR A 347 -19.46 8.14 19.77
C THR A 347 -18.03 7.68 20.01
N ILE A 348 -17.25 7.47 18.94
CA ILE A 348 -15.82 7.07 19.01
C ILE A 348 -14.99 8.30 19.39
N SER A 349 -14.37 8.27 20.58
CA SER A 349 -13.52 9.35 21.11
C SER A 349 -12.46 8.80 22.08
#